data_16fd3648e7a3f1d9ed7845d5f60f9046
#
_entry.id   16fd3648e7a3f1d9ed7845d5f60f9046
#
_cell.length_a   1.000
_cell.length_b   1.000
_cell.length_c   1.000
_cell.angle_alpha   90.00
_cell.angle_beta   90.00
_cell.angle_gamma   90.00
#
_symmetry.space_group_name_H-M   'P 1'
#
loop_
_entity.id
_entity.type
_entity.pdbx_description
1 polymer ?
#
loop_
_entity_poly.entity_id
_entity_poly.type
_entity_poly.pdbx_seq_one_letter_code
_entity_poly.pdbx_strand_id
1 'polypeptide(L)'
;MPKPKGEIEVTTQTETTNQRMISKDMKIGLFIPCYIDMMFPEVGIATLQLLERLGLSVGYPLNQTCCGQPMANSGDEVNSAPAEHLFVENFKEYDFIIGPAGSCVKQVRCHFDTIEQTADVKHIRQHTYELVEFLHDILKVDSFPWADFQHSVAIHNSCSSIRGLGIAKPSEIMGVPFDKTANLLSKVKGLVLVPVDRPDDCCGFGGTFCVTDEAVSARMGLEKAHDHLRHGAEYVVSPDMSCLMHQQGIARRAGLDLKYIHVAQILNGGPF
;
A
#
# COMPACT_ATOMS: atom_id res chain seq x y z
N MET A 1 -57.92 21.79 24.58
CA MET A 1 -57.03 20.98 23.73
C MET A 1 -55.60 21.50 23.97
N PRO A 2 -54.69 20.71 24.55
CA PRO A 2 -53.30 21.10 24.75
C PRO A 2 -52.48 20.73 23.48
N LYS A 3 -51.50 21.63 23.16
CA LYS A 3 -50.53 21.44 22.07
C LYS A 3 -49.50 20.34 22.41
N PRO A 4 -49.02 19.57 21.46
CA PRO A 4 -47.95 18.63 21.71
C PRO A 4 -46.60 19.34 21.85
N LYS A 5 -45.88 18.95 22.89
CA LYS A 5 -44.46 19.31 23.14
C LYS A 5 -43.57 18.24 22.51
N GLY A 6 -42.43 18.67 21.95
CA GLY A 6 -41.28 17.79 21.78
C GLY A 6 -40.74 17.67 20.36
N GLU A 7 -40.15 18.74 19.82
CA GLU A 7 -39.13 18.60 18.79
C GLU A 7 -37.84 18.16 19.50
N ILE A 8 -37.36 16.96 19.13
CA ILE A 8 -36.04 16.47 19.54
C ILE A 8 -35.05 17.07 18.56
N GLU A 9 -34.29 18.07 19.02
CA GLU A 9 -33.07 18.49 18.34
C GLU A 9 -32.09 17.32 18.30
N VAL A 10 -31.94 16.71 17.13
CA VAL A 10 -30.84 15.80 16.83
C VAL A 10 -29.60 16.65 16.65
N THR A 11 -28.85 16.84 17.73
CA THR A 11 -27.53 17.47 17.71
C THR A 11 -26.57 16.58 16.90
N THR A 12 -26.21 17.07 15.72
CA THR A 12 -25.09 16.62 14.90
C THR A 12 -23.76 16.80 15.65
N GLN A 13 -23.40 15.83 16.47
CA GLN A 13 -22.10 15.75 17.16
C GLN A 13 -21.11 14.78 16.52
N THR A 14 -21.35 14.36 15.27
CA THR A 14 -20.50 13.35 14.62
C THR A 14 -19.43 13.89 13.67
N GLU A 15 -19.42 15.17 13.35
CA GLU A 15 -18.42 15.73 12.41
C GLU A 15 -17.16 16.34 13.07
N THR A 16 -17.15 16.57 14.38
CA THR A 16 -16.04 17.23 15.06
C THR A 16 -14.98 16.29 15.63
N THR A 17 -15.19 14.99 15.62
CA THR A 17 -14.29 14.03 16.27
C THR A 17 -13.15 13.55 15.36
N ASN A 18 -13.27 13.68 14.03
CA ASN A 18 -12.30 13.14 13.08
C ASN A 18 -11.19 14.10 12.61
N GLN A 19 -11.31 15.42 12.87
CA GLN A 19 -10.26 16.38 12.52
C GLN A 19 -9.13 16.49 13.57
N ARG A 20 -9.20 15.76 14.67
CA ARG A 20 -8.18 15.75 15.73
C ARG A 20 -7.07 14.73 15.57
N MET A 21 -7.01 13.98 14.47
CA MET A 21 -6.20 12.76 14.43
C MET A 21 -4.74 12.95 14.02
N ILE A 22 -4.30 14.09 13.55
CA ILE A 22 -2.87 14.32 13.30
C ILE A 22 -2.47 15.68 13.87
N SER A 23 -1.84 15.68 15.05
CA SER A 23 -1.14 16.84 15.58
C SER A 23 0.26 16.92 14.96
N LYS A 24 0.83 18.14 14.91
CA LYS A 24 2.22 18.35 14.49
C LYS A 24 3.26 17.62 15.36
N ASP A 25 2.84 17.13 16.52
CA ASP A 25 3.68 16.46 17.51
C ASP A 25 3.70 14.93 17.33
N MET A 26 2.94 14.37 16.37
CA MET A 26 2.91 12.93 16.13
C MET A 26 4.21 12.47 15.48
N LYS A 27 4.76 11.38 16.01
CA LYS A 27 5.95 10.73 15.49
C LYS A 27 5.55 9.73 14.41
N ILE A 28 5.95 10.01 13.17
CA ILE A 28 5.73 9.13 12.03
C ILE A 28 7.02 8.42 11.68
N GLY A 29 7.00 7.08 11.71
CA GLY A 29 8.12 6.23 11.31
C GLY A 29 7.95 5.77 9.86
N LEU A 30 8.98 5.94 9.05
CA LEU A 30 9.01 5.44 7.68
C LEU A 30 9.67 4.05 7.66
N PHE A 31 8.88 3.06 7.31
CA PHE A 31 9.34 1.69 7.07
C PHE A 31 9.58 1.47 5.58
N ILE A 32 10.82 1.32 5.16
CA ILE A 32 11.18 0.99 3.78
C ILE A 32 11.55 -0.50 3.70
N PRO A 33 10.73 -1.33 3.03
CA PRO A 33 11.02 -2.75 2.85
C PRO A 33 12.37 -3.01 2.19
N CYS A 34 13.05 -4.07 2.63
CA CYS A 34 14.41 -4.39 2.23
C CYS A 34 14.64 -4.44 0.71
N TYR A 35 13.68 -4.97 -0.06
CA TYR A 35 13.80 -5.04 -1.52
C TYR A 35 13.58 -3.67 -2.19
N ILE A 36 12.78 -2.78 -1.59
CA ILE A 36 12.63 -1.39 -2.04
C ILE A 36 13.94 -0.65 -1.78
N ASP A 37 14.48 -0.72 -0.58
CA ASP A 37 15.74 -0.08 -0.22
C ASP A 37 16.89 -0.52 -1.14
N MET A 38 16.96 -1.80 -1.44
CA MET A 38 18.07 -2.38 -2.22
C MET A 38 17.94 -2.18 -3.73
N MET A 39 16.72 -2.31 -4.29
CA MET A 39 16.50 -2.43 -5.73
C MET A 39 15.72 -1.27 -6.35
N PHE A 40 14.95 -0.54 -5.54
CA PHE A 40 14.04 0.53 -5.97
C PHE A 40 14.06 1.72 -4.99
N PRO A 41 15.25 2.23 -4.60
CA PRO A 41 15.37 3.27 -3.58
C PRO A 41 14.57 4.54 -3.92
N GLU A 42 14.33 4.81 -5.19
CA GLU A 42 13.49 5.91 -5.68
C GLU A 42 12.05 5.84 -5.14
N VAL A 43 11.51 4.65 -4.88
CA VAL A 43 10.18 4.47 -4.26
C VAL A 43 10.20 4.92 -2.80
N GLY A 44 11.25 4.56 -2.07
CA GLY A 44 11.45 5.01 -0.69
C GLY A 44 11.59 6.52 -0.59
N ILE A 45 12.41 7.10 -1.47
CA ILE A 45 12.64 8.56 -1.57
C ILE A 45 11.33 9.28 -1.92
N ALA A 46 10.59 8.79 -2.91
CA ALA A 46 9.30 9.37 -3.29
C ALA A 46 8.29 9.31 -2.14
N THR A 47 8.28 8.23 -1.36
CA THR A 47 7.41 8.09 -0.20
C THR A 47 7.75 9.12 0.88
N LEU A 48 9.03 9.26 1.22
CA LEU A 48 9.50 10.26 2.17
C LEU A 48 9.10 11.67 1.73
N GLN A 49 9.45 12.05 0.51
CA GLN A 49 9.18 13.37 -0.06
C GLN A 49 7.67 13.67 -0.11
N LEU A 50 6.84 12.67 -0.44
CA LEU A 50 5.39 12.82 -0.46
C LEU A 50 4.85 13.14 0.94
N LEU A 51 5.29 12.40 1.96
CA LEU A 51 4.87 12.64 3.34
C LEU A 51 5.34 14.01 3.85
N GLU A 52 6.57 14.42 3.53
CA GLU A 52 7.10 15.75 3.86
C GLU A 52 6.33 16.88 3.15
N ARG A 53 5.99 16.72 1.86
CA ARG A 53 5.14 17.67 1.12
C ARG A 53 3.75 17.84 1.71
N LEU A 54 3.24 16.79 2.36
CA LEU A 54 1.98 16.83 3.12
C LEU A 54 2.14 17.47 4.51
N GLY A 55 3.34 17.95 4.85
CA GLY A 55 3.62 18.67 6.10
C GLY A 55 3.91 17.77 7.30
N LEU A 56 4.22 16.50 7.08
CA LEU A 56 4.54 15.55 8.12
C LEU A 56 6.04 15.56 8.46
N SER A 57 6.35 15.40 9.75
CA SER A 57 7.72 15.14 10.21
C SER A 57 7.95 13.63 10.29
N VAL A 58 8.86 13.11 9.46
CA VAL A 58 9.06 11.68 9.28
C VAL A 58 10.42 11.24 9.81
N GLY A 59 10.42 10.28 10.73
CA GLY A 59 11.61 9.62 11.21
C GLY A 59 11.93 8.37 10.38
N TYR A 60 13.21 8.13 10.15
CA TYR A 60 13.71 6.95 9.44
C TYR A 60 14.72 6.19 10.30
N PRO A 61 14.33 5.09 10.95
CA PRO A 61 15.26 4.26 11.72
C PRO A 61 16.34 3.65 10.79
N LEU A 62 17.61 3.94 11.05
CA LEU A 62 18.70 3.47 10.18
C LEU A 62 18.99 1.96 10.31
N ASN A 63 18.56 1.34 11.41
CA ASN A 63 18.78 -0.08 11.67
C ASN A 63 17.64 -0.98 11.19
N GLN A 64 16.68 -0.43 10.44
CA GLN A 64 15.59 -1.25 9.92
C GLN A 64 16.08 -2.25 8.87
N THR A 65 15.38 -3.38 8.78
CA THR A 65 15.69 -4.47 7.85
C THR A 65 14.42 -5.04 7.20
N CYS A 66 14.38 -6.35 7.01
CA CYS A 66 13.25 -7.06 6.45
C CYS A 66 12.09 -7.17 7.46
N CYS A 67 10.85 -7.24 6.96
CA CYS A 67 9.67 -7.59 7.76
C CYS A 67 9.55 -9.08 8.14
N GLY A 68 10.50 -9.92 7.72
CA GLY A 68 10.43 -11.36 7.96
C GLY A 68 9.62 -12.18 6.95
N GLN A 69 8.88 -11.54 6.05
CA GLN A 69 7.97 -12.23 5.12
C GLN A 69 8.62 -13.34 4.26
N PRO A 70 9.85 -13.21 3.71
CA PRO A 70 10.45 -14.29 2.94
C PRO A 70 10.62 -15.59 3.72
N MET A 71 11.01 -15.51 4.99
CA MET A 71 11.13 -16.67 5.88
C MET A 71 9.75 -17.25 6.18
N ALA A 72 8.80 -16.42 6.57
CA ALA A 72 7.43 -16.87 6.85
C ALA A 72 6.77 -17.54 5.62
N ASN A 73 6.92 -16.97 4.42
CA ASN A 73 6.41 -17.58 3.18
C ASN A 73 7.06 -18.92 2.83
N SER A 74 8.26 -19.17 3.33
CA SER A 74 8.97 -20.45 3.13
C SER A 74 8.61 -21.52 4.18
N GLY A 75 7.75 -21.18 5.16
CA GLY A 75 7.44 -22.03 6.31
C GLY A 75 8.51 -22.02 7.40
N ASP A 76 9.47 -21.11 7.31
CA ASP A 76 10.55 -20.93 8.28
C ASP A 76 10.24 -19.76 9.24
N GLU A 77 9.11 -19.88 9.92
CA GLU A 77 8.62 -18.82 10.81
C GLU A 77 9.56 -18.54 11.98
N VAL A 78 10.24 -19.57 12.49
CA VAL A 78 11.17 -19.43 13.63
C VAL A 78 12.30 -18.46 13.30
N ASN A 79 12.82 -18.50 12.08
CA ASN A 79 13.88 -17.60 11.63
C ASN A 79 13.36 -16.21 11.22
N SER A 80 12.06 -15.98 11.20
CA SER A 80 11.50 -14.62 11.04
C SER A 80 11.56 -13.81 12.34
N ALA A 81 11.54 -14.48 13.51
CA ALA A 81 11.48 -13.83 14.83
C ALA A 81 12.56 -12.74 15.07
N PRO A 82 13.85 -12.92 14.71
CA PRO A 82 14.84 -11.86 14.86
C PRO A 82 14.49 -10.58 14.07
N ALA A 83 13.92 -10.71 12.86
CA ALA A 83 13.50 -9.57 12.06
C ALA A 83 12.27 -8.88 12.68
N GLU A 84 11.33 -9.66 13.22
CA GLU A 84 10.16 -9.15 13.93
C GLU A 84 10.55 -8.37 15.19
N HIS A 85 11.46 -8.92 16.00
CA HIS A 85 12.01 -8.22 17.17
C HIS A 85 12.70 -6.91 16.79
N LEU A 86 13.54 -6.92 15.76
CA LEU A 86 14.24 -5.72 15.29
C LEU A 86 13.26 -4.66 14.77
N PHE A 87 12.19 -5.08 14.09
CA PHE A 87 11.14 -4.18 13.66
C PHE A 87 10.47 -3.49 14.86
N VAL A 88 10.13 -4.25 15.89
CA VAL A 88 9.53 -3.70 17.12
C VAL A 88 10.47 -2.69 17.79
N GLU A 89 11.74 -3.03 17.95
CA GLU A 89 12.74 -2.13 18.56
C GLU A 89 12.89 -0.81 17.77
N ASN A 90 12.84 -0.86 16.44
CA ASN A 90 12.97 0.31 15.59
C ASN A 90 11.73 1.22 15.62
N PHE A 91 10.53 0.64 15.80
CA PHE A 91 9.30 1.38 15.55
C PHE A 91 8.37 1.57 16.76
N LYS A 92 8.63 0.97 17.91
CA LYS A 92 7.76 1.04 19.10
C LYS A 92 7.47 2.43 19.64
N GLU A 93 8.34 3.42 19.33
CA GLU A 93 8.20 4.81 19.81
C GLU A 93 7.45 5.72 18.80
N TYR A 94 6.99 5.17 17.68
CA TYR A 94 6.25 5.93 16.67
C TYR A 94 4.75 5.74 16.84
N ASP A 95 3.99 6.83 16.64
CA ASP A 95 2.53 6.83 16.68
C ASP A 95 1.92 6.19 15.42
N PHE A 96 2.58 6.36 14.27
CA PHE A 96 2.24 5.74 12.99
C PHE A 96 3.49 5.24 12.30
N ILE A 97 3.38 4.06 11.68
CA ILE A 97 4.45 3.46 10.89
C ILE A 97 3.92 3.28 9.46
N ILE A 98 4.58 3.91 8.49
CA ILE A 98 4.10 3.96 7.11
C ILE A 98 5.07 3.20 6.21
N GLY A 99 4.54 2.23 5.46
CA GLY A 99 5.33 1.47 4.50
C GLY A 99 4.71 1.44 3.09
N PRO A 100 5.51 1.68 2.02
CA PRO A 100 5.03 1.64 0.63
C PRO A 100 5.02 0.22 0.05
N ALA A 101 4.47 -0.74 0.78
CA ALA A 101 4.36 -2.14 0.33
C ALA A 101 3.28 -2.89 1.10
N GLY A 102 2.17 -3.18 0.43
CA GLY A 102 1.05 -3.86 1.05
C GLY A 102 1.38 -5.25 1.58
N SER A 103 2.26 -5.99 0.92
CA SER A 103 2.69 -7.32 1.36
C SER A 103 3.48 -7.27 2.67
N CYS A 104 4.43 -6.34 2.80
CA CYS A 104 5.23 -6.18 4.01
C CYS A 104 4.42 -5.62 5.18
N VAL A 105 3.54 -4.64 4.93
CA VAL A 105 2.62 -4.11 5.95
C VAL A 105 1.67 -5.21 6.43
N LYS A 106 1.14 -6.03 5.53
CA LYS A 106 0.32 -7.19 5.91
C LYS A 106 1.10 -8.17 6.80
N GLN A 107 2.38 -8.45 6.49
CA GLN A 107 3.24 -9.29 7.32
C GLN A 107 3.29 -8.77 8.75
N VAL A 108 3.58 -7.48 8.93
CA VAL A 108 3.64 -6.87 10.27
C VAL A 108 2.30 -6.96 11.00
N ARG A 109 1.21 -6.57 10.35
CA ARG A 109 -0.12 -6.48 10.99
C ARG A 109 -0.74 -7.84 11.31
N CYS A 110 -0.55 -8.81 10.42
CA CYS A 110 -1.31 -10.06 10.45
C CYS A 110 -0.46 -11.29 10.85
N HIS A 111 0.86 -11.22 10.73
CA HIS A 111 1.72 -12.40 10.84
C HIS A 111 2.93 -12.24 11.79
N PHE A 112 2.97 -11.22 12.64
CA PHE A 112 3.95 -11.13 13.73
C PHE A 112 3.52 -11.99 14.91
N ASP A 113 3.38 -13.30 14.67
CA ASP A 113 2.86 -14.27 15.64
C ASP A 113 3.96 -15.15 16.24
N THR A 114 5.20 -15.07 15.72
CA THR A 114 6.34 -15.88 16.19
C THR A 114 7.01 -15.31 17.43
N ILE A 115 6.71 -14.07 17.78
CA ILE A 115 7.23 -13.39 18.97
C ILE A 115 6.14 -13.17 20.02
N GLU A 116 6.55 -12.99 21.29
CA GLU A 116 5.63 -12.70 22.38
C GLU A 116 4.79 -11.44 22.09
N GLN A 117 3.47 -11.54 22.27
CA GLN A 117 2.52 -10.47 21.98
C GLN A 117 2.47 -9.42 23.09
N THR A 118 3.58 -8.71 23.30
CA THR A 118 3.72 -7.62 24.27
C THR A 118 2.85 -6.42 23.89
N ALA A 119 2.80 -5.40 24.76
CA ALA A 119 2.12 -4.14 24.47
C ALA A 119 2.72 -3.45 23.23
N ASP A 120 4.06 -3.48 23.09
CA ASP A 120 4.78 -2.87 21.96
C ASP A 120 4.45 -3.59 20.64
N VAL A 121 4.44 -4.92 20.63
CA VAL A 121 4.06 -5.70 19.44
C VAL A 121 2.62 -5.40 19.02
N LYS A 122 1.69 -5.34 19.97
CA LYS A 122 0.29 -4.98 19.69
C LYS A 122 0.16 -3.55 19.14
N HIS A 123 0.91 -2.61 19.71
CA HIS A 123 0.97 -1.23 19.22
C HIS A 123 1.46 -1.20 17.76
N ILE A 124 2.59 -1.81 17.46
CA ILE A 124 3.16 -1.91 16.12
C ILE A 124 2.15 -2.48 15.12
N ARG A 125 1.52 -3.61 15.44
CA ARG A 125 0.52 -4.27 14.58
C ARG A 125 -0.69 -3.37 14.28
N GLN A 126 -1.11 -2.55 15.24
CA GLN A 126 -2.25 -1.65 15.10
C GLN A 126 -1.93 -0.35 14.37
N HIS A 127 -0.69 0.11 14.41
CA HIS A 127 -0.28 1.43 13.93
C HIS A 127 0.63 1.39 12.69
N THR A 128 0.85 0.20 12.11
CA THR A 128 1.53 0.06 10.81
C THR A 128 0.51 0.14 9.69
N TYR A 129 0.69 1.09 8.77
CA TYR A 129 -0.20 1.38 7.66
C TYR A 129 0.52 1.26 6.32
N GLU A 130 -0.18 0.78 5.33
CA GLU A 130 0.25 0.92 3.94
C GLU A 130 0.04 2.38 3.51
N LEU A 131 0.91 2.88 2.62
CA LEU A 131 0.92 4.28 2.20
C LEU A 131 -0.45 4.76 1.69
N VAL A 132 -1.10 4.00 0.80
CA VAL A 132 -2.42 4.36 0.24
C VAL A 132 -3.49 4.40 1.34
N GLU A 133 -3.48 3.42 2.24
CA GLU A 133 -4.38 3.38 3.39
C GLU A 133 -4.20 4.62 4.27
N PHE A 134 -2.96 4.97 4.60
CA PHE A 134 -2.64 6.13 5.42
C PHE A 134 -3.08 7.45 4.78
N LEU A 135 -2.77 7.63 3.49
CA LEU A 135 -3.16 8.84 2.76
C LEU A 135 -4.68 8.98 2.62
N HIS A 136 -5.37 7.87 2.39
CA HIS A 136 -6.81 7.86 2.14
C HIS A 136 -7.64 7.91 3.43
N ASP A 137 -7.37 7.01 4.38
CA ASP A 137 -8.23 6.82 5.56
C ASP A 137 -7.86 7.75 6.72
N ILE A 138 -6.57 7.99 6.92
CA ILE A 138 -6.05 8.75 8.07
C ILE A 138 -5.87 10.21 7.71
N LEU A 139 -5.05 10.52 6.69
CA LEU A 139 -4.82 11.90 6.25
C LEU A 139 -5.99 12.49 5.48
N LYS A 140 -6.78 11.65 4.80
CA LYS A 140 -7.90 12.06 3.93
C LYS A 140 -7.46 13.11 2.91
N VAL A 141 -6.37 12.84 2.22
CA VAL A 141 -5.77 13.77 1.26
C VAL A 141 -6.75 14.10 0.14
N ASP A 142 -7.01 15.37 -0.08
CA ASP A 142 -8.00 15.84 -1.07
C ASP A 142 -7.39 16.17 -2.42
N SER A 143 -6.09 16.49 -2.50
CA SER A 143 -5.44 16.88 -3.75
C SER A 143 -3.92 16.69 -3.70
N PHE A 144 -3.32 16.59 -4.89
CA PHE A 144 -1.87 16.56 -5.11
C PHE A 144 -1.51 17.66 -6.13
N PRO A 145 -1.50 18.95 -5.73
CA PRO A 145 -1.39 20.08 -6.68
C PRO A 145 -0.06 20.12 -7.42
N TRP A 146 0.95 19.40 -6.95
CA TRP A 146 2.27 19.27 -7.55
C TRP A 146 2.38 18.08 -8.52
N ALA A 147 1.41 17.16 -8.54
CA ALA A 147 1.45 15.94 -9.34
C ALA A 147 0.76 16.13 -10.68
N ASP A 148 1.50 15.91 -11.77
CA ASP A 148 1.00 15.93 -13.15
C ASP A 148 1.54 14.69 -13.87
N PHE A 149 0.64 13.83 -14.39
CA PHE A 149 1.00 12.56 -15.01
C PHE A 149 0.08 12.29 -16.21
N GLN A 150 0.50 12.71 -17.38
CA GLN A 150 -0.30 12.74 -18.63
C GLN A 150 -0.29 11.38 -19.35
N HIS A 151 -0.70 10.31 -18.66
CA HIS A 151 -0.66 8.94 -19.18
C HIS A 151 -1.90 8.13 -18.82
N SER A 152 -2.19 7.10 -19.63
CA SER A 152 -3.18 6.07 -19.32
C SER A 152 -2.59 5.03 -18.36
N VAL A 153 -3.30 4.77 -17.26
CA VAL A 153 -2.82 3.97 -16.13
C VAL A 153 -3.80 2.88 -15.77
N ALA A 154 -3.34 1.63 -15.75
CA ALA A 154 -4.05 0.52 -15.13
C ALA A 154 -3.56 0.31 -13.69
N ILE A 155 -4.48 0.02 -12.78
CA ILE A 155 -4.13 -0.27 -11.39
C ILE A 155 -3.98 -1.77 -11.18
N HIS A 156 -2.89 -2.17 -10.53
CA HIS A 156 -2.72 -3.49 -9.94
C HIS A 156 -2.67 -3.36 -8.42
N ASN A 157 -3.78 -3.55 -7.74
CA ASN A 157 -3.78 -3.72 -6.29
C ASN A 157 -3.30 -5.14 -5.94
N SER A 158 -2.28 -5.27 -5.11
CA SER A 158 -1.76 -6.58 -4.72
C SER A 158 -2.80 -7.38 -3.92
N CYS A 159 -2.76 -8.71 -4.00
CA CYS A 159 -3.64 -9.57 -3.21
C CYS A 159 -3.51 -9.30 -1.69
N SER A 160 -2.32 -8.96 -1.21
CA SER A 160 -2.07 -8.56 0.17
C SER A 160 -2.77 -7.24 0.52
N SER A 161 -2.71 -6.25 -0.37
CA SER A 161 -3.38 -4.96 -0.18
C SER A 161 -4.90 -5.11 -0.18
N ILE A 162 -5.45 -5.89 -1.11
CA ILE A 162 -6.90 -6.07 -1.22
C ILE A 162 -7.43 -6.90 -0.04
N ARG A 163 -6.96 -8.15 0.10
CA ARG A 163 -7.53 -9.14 1.04
C ARG A 163 -7.00 -9.02 2.45
N GLY A 164 -5.78 -8.49 2.61
CA GLY A 164 -5.16 -8.31 3.93
C GLY A 164 -5.41 -6.95 4.56
N LEU A 165 -5.44 -5.88 3.75
CA LEU A 165 -5.48 -4.50 4.24
C LEU A 165 -6.76 -3.73 3.84
N GLY A 166 -7.60 -4.29 2.97
CA GLY A 166 -8.84 -3.63 2.55
C GLY A 166 -8.60 -2.34 1.75
N ILE A 167 -7.59 -2.32 0.87
CA ILE A 167 -7.29 -1.18 0.00
C ILE A 167 -8.34 -1.04 -1.10
N ALA A 168 -8.85 -2.16 -1.61
CA ALA A 168 -9.94 -2.19 -2.58
C ALA A 168 -10.88 -3.34 -2.25
N LYS A 169 -12.08 -3.31 -2.81
CA LYS A 169 -13.07 -4.37 -2.65
C LYS A 169 -12.70 -5.57 -3.51
N PRO A 170 -12.50 -6.76 -2.94
CA PRO A 170 -12.28 -7.98 -3.72
C PRO A 170 -13.58 -8.46 -4.37
N SER A 171 -13.46 -9.19 -5.50
CA SER A 171 -14.61 -9.67 -6.29
C SER A 171 -15.46 -10.70 -5.55
N GLU A 172 -14.88 -11.47 -4.63
CA GLU A 172 -15.56 -12.48 -3.84
C GLU A 172 -16.47 -11.91 -2.72
N ILE A 173 -16.39 -10.61 -2.42
CA ILE A 173 -17.21 -9.97 -1.39
C ILE A 173 -18.31 -9.13 -2.03
N MET A 174 -19.56 -9.37 -1.61
CA MET A 174 -20.71 -8.54 -2.02
C MET A 174 -20.64 -7.15 -1.38
N GLY A 175 -21.14 -6.14 -2.06
CA GLY A 175 -21.22 -4.77 -1.54
C GLY A 175 -20.83 -3.71 -2.56
N VAL A 176 -20.82 -2.44 -2.12
CA VAL A 176 -20.47 -1.31 -2.98
C VAL A 176 -18.98 -1.39 -3.35
N PRO A 177 -18.63 -1.30 -4.64
CA PRO A 177 -17.24 -1.25 -5.06
C PRO A 177 -16.51 -0.02 -4.50
N PHE A 178 -15.27 -0.22 -4.07
CA PHE A 178 -14.36 0.87 -3.71
C PHE A 178 -12.92 0.49 -4.05
N ASP A 179 -12.10 1.48 -4.32
CA ASP A 179 -10.66 1.36 -4.55
C ASP A 179 -9.97 2.65 -4.08
N LYS A 180 -9.22 2.57 -2.97
CA LYS A 180 -8.52 3.70 -2.38
C LYS A 180 -7.38 4.20 -3.27
N THR A 181 -6.70 3.28 -3.98
CA THR A 181 -5.65 3.63 -4.95
C THR A 181 -6.24 4.45 -6.11
N ALA A 182 -7.36 3.99 -6.68
CA ALA A 182 -8.06 4.73 -7.73
C ALA A 182 -8.54 6.11 -7.24
N ASN A 183 -9.07 6.17 -6.01
CA ASN A 183 -9.51 7.43 -5.41
C ASN A 183 -8.37 8.45 -5.30
N LEU A 184 -7.18 8.05 -4.84
CA LEU A 184 -6.04 8.96 -4.74
C LEU A 184 -5.51 9.35 -6.12
N LEU A 185 -5.36 8.41 -7.04
CA LEU A 185 -4.87 8.67 -8.39
C LEU A 185 -5.79 9.57 -9.23
N SER A 186 -7.11 9.51 -8.99
CA SER A 186 -8.08 10.40 -9.65
C SER A 186 -7.87 11.89 -9.32
N LYS A 187 -7.09 12.20 -8.29
CA LYS A 187 -6.72 13.56 -7.86
C LYS A 187 -5.44 14.07 -8.52
N VAL A 188 -4.79 13.25 -9.36
CA VAL A 188 -3.57 13.60 -10.08
C VAL A 188 -3.94 14.20 -11.45
N LYS A 189 -3.38 15.35 -11.75
CA LYS A 189 -3.67 16.07 -12.99
C LYS A 189 -3.21 15.27 -14.22
N GLY A 190 -4.09 15.13 -15.21
CA GLY A 190 -3.79 14.52 -16.51
C GLY A 190 -3.76 12.99 -16.52
N LEU A 191 -3.82 12.33 -15.37
CA LEU A 191 -3.86 10.89 -15.27
C LEU A 191 -5.23 10.34 -15.74
N VAL A 192 -5.21 9.34 -16.61
CA VAL A 192 -6.40 8.65 -17.10
C VAL A 192 -6.39 7.21 -16.59
N LEU A 193 -7.31 6.88 -15.70
CA LEU A 193 -7.49 5.50 -15.26
C LEU A 193 -8.19 4.68 -16.35
N VAL A 194 -7.58 3.55 -16.73
CA VAL A 194 -8.20 2.58 -17.63
C VAL A 194 -8.70 1.37 -16.84
N PRO A 195 -9.83 0.77 -17.24
CA PRO A 195 -10.35 -0.42 -16.58
C PRO A 195 -9.42 -1.62 -16.81
N VAL A 196 -9.66 -2.69 -16.07
CA VAL A 196 -9.07 -4.02 -16.28
C VAL A 196 -10.17 -5.05 -16.11
N ASP A 197 -10.05 -6.20 -16.79
CA ASP A 197 -11.07 -7.25 -16.71
C ASP A 197 -11.09 -7.93 -15.33
N ARG A 198 -9.89 -8.07 -14.74
CA ARG A 198 -9.68 -8.79 -13.49
C ARG A 198 -8.87 -7.96 -12.48
N PRO A 199 -9.50 -6.98 -11.82
CA PRO A 199 -8.79 -6.00 -10.98
C PRO A 199 -8.09 -6.64 -9.76
N ASP A 200 -8.60 -7.74 -9.23
CA ASP A 200 -8.13 -8.39 -8.02
C ASP A 200 -7.40 -9.73 -8.22
N ASP A 201 -7.13 -10.09 -9.49
CA ASP A 201 -6.30 -11.26 -9.80
C ASP A 201 -4.85 -11.06 -9.32
N CYS A 202 -4.28 -12.13 -8.78
CA CYS A 202 -2.88 -12.14 -8.34
C CYS A 202 -1.92 -12.00 -9.54
N CYS A 203 -0.82 -11.25 -9.33
CA CYS A 203 0.24 -11.10 -10.32
C CYS A 203 1.07 -12.38 -10.55
N GLY A 204 1.01 -13.33 -9.62
CA GLY A 204 1.79 -14.58 -9.68
C GLY A 204 3.13 -14.52 -8.95
N PHE A 205 3.54 -13.40 -8.34
CA PHE A 205 4.83 -13.31 -7.65
C PHE A 205 4.91 -14.25 -6.44
N GLY A 206 4.01 -14.07 -5.46
CA GLY A 206 3.88 -14.93 -4.26
C GLY A 206 5.15 -15.11 -3.42
N GLY A 207 6.18 -14.26 -3.60
CA GLY A 207 7.47 -14.42 -2.93
C GLY A 207 8.23 -15.66 -3.41
N THR A 208 8.16 -16.77 -2.65
CA THR A 208 8.78 -18.06 -2.99
C THR A 208 8.09 -18.77 -4.15
N PHE A 209 6.79 -18.53 -4.36
CA PHE A 209 6.00 -19.18 -5.43
C PHE A 209 6.58 -18.96 -6.83
N CYS A 210 7.12 -17.78 -7.11
CA CYS A 210 7.72 -17.50 -8.41
C CYS A 210 9.01 -18.30 -8.70
N VAL A 211 9.56 -18.96 -7.67
CA VAL A 211 10.72 -19.85 -7.79
C VAL A 211 10.31 -21.32 -7.77
N THR A 212 9.35 -21.70 -6.92
CA THR A 212 8.89 -23.08 -6.79
C THR A 212 7.97 -23.51 -7.94
N ASP A 213 7.17 -22.58 -8.46
CA ASP A 213 6.14 -22.82 -9.47
C ASP A 213 6.26 -21.84 -10.64
N GLU A 214 7.48 -21.68 -11.16
CA GLU A 214 7.86 -20.64 -12.12
C GLU A 214 6.97 -20.56 -13.37
N ALA A 215 6.57 -21.71 -13.92
CA ALA A 215 5.74 -21.76 -15.11
C ALA A 215 4.34 -21.18 -14.89
N VAL A 216 3.72 -21.51 -13.75
CA VAL A 216 2.40 -20.98 -13.36
C VAL A 216 2.51 -19.50 -13.02
N SER A 217 3.51 -19.13 -12.24
CA SER A 217 3.81 -17.75 -11.87
C SER A 217 4.00 -16.84 -13.09
N ALA A 218 4.83 -17.29 -14.04
CA ALA A 218 5.06 -16.55 -15.29
C ALA A 218 3.79 -16.40 -16.12
N ARG A 219 2.97 -17.47 -16.20
CA ARG A 219 1.68 -17.43 -16.92
C ARG A 219 0.71 -16.43 -16.30
N MET A 220 0.59 -16.41 -14.98
CA MET A 220 -0.27 -15.44 -14.26
C MET A 220 0.16 -14.00 -14.54
N GLY A 221 1.46 -13.69 -14.45
CA GLY A 221 1.97 -12.37 -14.74
C GLY A 221 1.78 -11.94 -16.19
N LEU A 222 1.91 -12.89 -17.13
CA LEU A 222 1.68 -12.63 -18.56
C LEU A 222 0.21 -12.31 -18.85
N GLU A 223 -0.72 -13.04 -18.25
CA GLU A 223 -2.15 -12.77 -18.38
C GLU A 223 -2.53 -11.40 -17.83
N LYS A 224 -1.94 -11.00 -16.68
CA LYS A 224 -2.13 -9.65 -16.13
C LYS A 224 -1.57 -8.58 -17.08
N ALA A 225 -0.37 -8.77 -17.63
CA ALA A 225 0.20 -7.80 -18.57
C ALA A 225 -0.67 -7.64 -19.84
N HIS A 226 -1.20 -8.74 -20.37
CA HIS A 226 -2.13 -8.68 -21.50
C HIS A 226 -3.46 -8.03 -21.16
N ASP A 227 -3.97 -8.21 -19.93
CA ASP A 227 -5.17 -7.55 -19.44
C ASP A 227 -4.99 -6.04 -19.46
N HIS A 228 -3.90 -5.53 -18.90
CA HIS A 228 -3.56 -4.11 -18.90
C HIS A 228 -3.43 -3.53 -20.31
N LEU A 229 -2.74 -4.22 -21.21
CA LEU A 229 -2.53 -3.78 -22.60
C LEU A 229 -3.82 -3.74 -23.41
N ARG A 230 -4.72 -4.72 -23.24
CA ARG A 230 -6.02 -4.74 -23.94
C ARG A 230 -6.85 -3.50 -23.67
N HIS A 231 -6.68 -2.92 -22.52
CA HIS A 231 -7.39 -1.70 -22.08
C HIS A 231 -6.64 -0.39 -22.36
N GLY A 232 -5.50 -0.48 -23.08
CA GLY A 232 -4.75 0.70 -23.52
C GLY A 232 -3.93 1.35 -22.40
N ALA A 233 -3.51 0.61 -21.38
CA ALA A 233 -2.61 1.12 -20.38
C ALA A 233 -1.21 1.38 -20.97
N GLU A 234 -0.67 2.57 -20.73
CA GLU A 234 0.76 2.88 -20.94
C GLU A 234 1.58 2.50 -19.72
N TYR A 235 0.97 2.65 -18.53
CA TYR A 235 1.58 2.32 -17.26
C TYR A 235 0.70 1.38 -16.42
N VAL A 236 1.36 0.50 -15.67
CA VAL A 236 0.75 -0.22 -14.57
C VAL A 236 1.25 0.38 -13.27
N VAL A 237 0.33 0.79 -12.41
CA VAL A 237 0.63 1.31 -11.08
C VAL A 237 0.22 0.32 -10.01
N SER A 238 1.01 0.24 -8.94
CA SER A 238 0.68 -0.58 -7.77
C SER A 238 1.18 0.09 -6.49
N PRO A 239 0.54 -0.16 -5.34
CA PRO A 239 1.09 0.14 -4.02
C PRO A 239 2.08 -0.92 -3.53
N ASP A 240 2.44 -1.91 -4.36
CA ASP A 240 3.37 -2.99 -4.01
C ASP A 240 4.39 -3.22 -5.14
N MET A 241 5.61 -2.74 -4.91
CA MET A 241 6.68 -2.84 -5.91
C MET A 241 7.07 -4.28 -6.24
N SER A 242 6.85 -5.24 -5.34
CA SER A 242 7.15 -6.65 -5.59
C SER A 242 6.30 -7.22 -6.74
N CYS A 243 5.03 -6.84 -6.79
CA CYS A 243 4.14 -7.20 -7.90
C CYS A 243 4.56 -6.53 -9.21
N LEU A 244 4.94 -5.24 -9.16
CA LEU A 244 5.41 -4.51 -10.33
C LEU A 244 6.70 -5.11 -10.90
N MET A 245 7.68 -5.40 -10.04
CA MET A 245 8.94 -6.03 -10.42
C MET A 245 8.70 -7.35 -11.19
N HIS A 246 7.83 -8.20 -10.66
CA HIS A 246 7.49 -9.47 -11.29
C HIS A 246 6.84 -9.28 -12.65
N GLN A 247 5.79 -8.47 -12.73
CA GLN A 247 5.08 -8.18 -13.99
C GLN A 247 5.99 -7.51 -15.03
N GLN A 248 6.83 -6.54 -14.59
CA GLN A 248 7.81 -5.88 -15.46
C GLN A 248 8.80 -6.85 -16.06
N GLY A 249 9.34 -7.77 -15.25
CA GLY A 249 10.26 -8.82 -15.74
C GLY A 249 9.61 -9.70 -16.80
N ILE A 250 8.35 -10.10 -16.60
CA ILE A 250 7.59 -10.92 -17.55
C ILE A 250 7.26 -10.15 -18.82
N ALA A 251 6.74 -8.93 -18.71
CA ALA A 251 6.40 -8.08 -19.85
C ALA A 251 7.63 -7.79 -20.71
N ARG A 252 8.77 -7.47 -20.09
CA ARG A 252 10.06 -7.29 -20.80
C ARG A 252 10.49 -8.53 -21.54
N ARG A 253 10.40 -9.71 -20.92
CA ARG A 253 10.74 -11.00 -21.56
C ARG A 253 9.82 -11.34 -22.74
N ALA A 254 8.55 -10.96 -22.64
CA ALA A 254 7.54 -11.14 -23.68
C ALA A 254 7.55 -10.05 -24.78
N GLY A 255 8.42 -9.04 -24.68
CA GLY A 255 8.49 -7.92 -25.63
C GLY A 255 7.26 -7.01 -25.61
N LEU A 256 6.56 -6.93 -24.49
CA LEU A 256 5.39 -6.06 -24.31
C LEU A 256 5.82 -4.64 -23.96
N ASP A 257 5.24 -3.65 -24.65
CA ASP A 257 5.47 -2.22 -24.38
C ASP A 257 4.54 -1.75 -23.27
N LEU A 258 4.94 -1.99 -22.02
CA LEU A 258 4.19 -1.65 -20.83
C LEU A 258 5.17 -1.19 -19.74
N LYS A 259 4.92 -0.03 -19.18
CA LYS A 259 5.75 0.57 -18.12
C LYS A 259 5.14 0.31 -16.74
N TYR A 260 5.99 0.29 -15.73
CA TYR A 260 5.59 -0.02 -14.35
C TYR A 260 6.10 1.04 -13.40
N ILE A 261 5.24 1.53 -12.52
CA ILE A 261 5.54 2.64 -11.62
C ILE A 261 4.83 2.46 -10.27
N HIS A 262 5.51 2.80 -9.18
CA HIS A 262 4.90 2.75 -7.86
C HIS A 262 3.99 3.96 -7.62
N VAL A 263 2.88 3.76 -6.90
CA VAL A 263 1.90 4.82 -6.61
C VAL A 263 2.54 6.04 -5.93
N ALA A 264 3.51 5.84 -5.03
CA ALA A 264 4.23 6.92 -4.36
C ALA A 264 4.92 7.89 -5.33
N GLN A 265 5.50 7.38 -6.42
CA GLN A 265 6.19 8.20 -7.41
C GLN A 265 5.21 9.11 -8.14
N ILE A 266 4.06 8.58 -8.56
CA ILE A 266 3.00 9.39 -9.22
C ILE A 266 2.48 10.47 -8.26
N LEU A 267 2.12 10.09 -7.03
CA LEU A 267 1.56 11.01 -6.04
C LEU A 267 2.58 12.07 -5.58
N ASN A 268 3.88 11.73 -5.60
CA ASN A 268 4.95 12.71 -5.34
C ASN A 268 5.20 13.67 -6.51
N GLY A 269 4.74 13.37 -7.73
CA GLY A 269 4.96 14.21 -8.90
C GLY A 269 6.36 14.05 -9.53
N GLY A 270 6.95 12.86 -9.44
CA GLY A 270 8.26 12.52 -10.01
C GLY A 270 9.47 12.76 -9.10
N PRO A 271 10.70 12.45 -9.58
CA PRO A 271 11.05 12.00 -10.93
C PRO A 271 10.55 10.57 -11.24
N PHE A 272 10.31 10.29 -12.52
CA PHE A 272 9.76 9.02 -12.99
C PHE A 272 10.83 8.17 -13.68
#